data_5d9345650be708e02aa4159edcbdb494
#
_entry.id   5d9345650be708e02aa4159edcbdb494
#
_cell.length_a   1.000
_cell.length_b   1.000
_cell.length_c   1.000
_cell.angle_alpha   90.00
_cell.angle_beta   90.00
_cell.angle_gamma   90.00
#
_symmetry.space_group_name_H-M   'P 1'
#
loop_
_entity.id
_entity.type
_entity.pdbx_description
1 polymer ?
#
loop_
_entity_poly.entity_id
_entity_poly.type
_entity_poly.pdbx_seq_one_letter_code
_entity_poly.pdbx_strand_id
1 'polypeptide(L)'
;MLFRSNEEAIHKMKDGVILLNFARDLLVKEEDVLVGLKNGKIRRYVSDFPNPTTAGQEGCIVIPHLGASTEESEDNCAKMAVKEMMNYLENGTIANSVNYPNCDMGVCTQAGRIAIFHKNIANMITQFTACFGENGINISNMMNKSRGEVAYTMIDVETAPNADIIERLQAIEGVFRVRVVK
;
A
#
# COMPACT_ATOMS: atom_id res chain seq x y z
N MET A 1 -4.33 0.28 19.37
CA MET A 1 -3.42 -0.55 18.53
C MET A 1 -3.38 -1.94 19.15
N LEU A 2 -3.55 -2.99 18.37
CA LEU A 2 -3.52 -4.37 18.88
C LEU A 2 -2.06 -4.86 18.82
N PHE A 3 -1.43 -5.05 20.00
CA PHE A 3 -0.16 -5.77 20.09
C PHE A 3 -0.34 -7.21 19.62
N ARG A 4 0.58 -7.71 18.79
CA ARG A 4 0.58 -9.12 18.36
C ARG A 4 1.26 -10.03 19.39
N SER A 5 2.20 -9.49 20.19
CA SER A 5 2.93 -10.19 21.22
C SER A 5 2.71 -9.46 22.56
N ASN A 6 1.64 -9.85 23.25
CA ASN A 6 1.25 -9.42 24.58
C ASN A 6 1.44 -10.58 25.59
N GLU A 7 1.08 -10.38 26.85
CA GLU A 7 1.16 -11.38 27.91
C GLU A 7 0.54 -12.72 27.50
N GLU A 8 -0.68 -12.70 26.93
CA GLU A 8 -1.39 -13.92 26.51
C GLU A 8 -0.62 -14.69 25.43
N ALA A 9 -0.06 -13.97 24.45
CA ALA A 9 0.73 -14.57 23.39
C ALA A 9 2.05 -15.14 23.94
N ILE A 10 2.70 -14.42 24.85
CA ILE A 10 3.96 -14.86 25.50
C ILE A 10 3.70 -16.12 26.33
N HIS A 11 2.60 -16.22 27.07
CA HIS A 11 2.27 -17.42 27.81
C HIS A 11 2.14 -18.68 26.95
N LYS A 12 1.70 -18.56 25.70
CA LYS A 12 1.57 -19.67 24.74
C LYS A 12 2.90 -20.11 24.12
N MET A 13 3.97 -19.33 24.30
CA MET A 13 5.30 -19.65 23.79
C MET A 13 5.96 -20.74 24.63
N LYS A 14 7.03 -21.34 24.12
CA LYS A 14 7.89 -22.26 24.87
C LYS A 14 8.63 -21.50 25.98
N ASP A 15 8.90 -22.19 27.11
CA ASP A 15 9.73 -21.61 28.15
C ASP A 15 11.17 -21.41 27.64
N GLY A 16 11.79 -20.31 28.07
CA GLY A 16 13.12 -19.93 27.64
C GLY A 16 13.22 -19.50 26.16
N VAL A 17 12.12 -19.07 25.54
CA VAL A 17 12.11 -18.63 24.14
C VAL A 17 13.01 -17.42 23.92
N ILE A 18 13.60 -17.31 22.73
CA ILE A 18 14.24 -16.09 22.25
C ILE A 18 13.22 -15.40 21.32
N LEU A 19 12.81 -14.19 21.71
CA LEU A 19 11.86 -13.38 20.94
C LEU A 19 12.64 -12.36 20.11
N LEU A 20 12.40 -12.36 18.79
CA LEU A 20 13.01 -11.44 17.83
C LEU A 20 11.93 -10.49 17.28
N ASN A 21 12.18 -9.18 17.34
CA ASN A 21 11.33 -8.17 16.73
C ASN A 21 12.12 -7.27 15.79
N PHE A 22 12.15 -7.63 14.51
CA PHE A 22 12.74 -6.85 13.41
C PHE A 22 11.64 -6.32 12.47
N ALA A 23 10.39 -6.26 12.94
CA ALA A 23 9.25 -5.86 12.11
C ALA A 23 8.81 -4.42 12.39
N ARG A 24 8.26 -4.14 13.57
CA ARG A 24 7.87 -2.79 14.02
C ARG A 24 7.80 -2.74 15.54
N ASP A 25 8.10 -1.57 16.10
CA ASP A 25 8.16 -1.32 17.54
C ASP A 25 6.87 -1.76 18.27
N LEU A 26 5.75 -1.19 17.89
CA LEU A 26 4.45 -1.37 18.56
C LEU A 26 3.76 -2.73 18.28
N LEU A 27 4.45 -3.72 17.73
CA LEU A 27 3.91 -5.07 17.61
C LEU A 27 4.10 -5.91 18.87
N VAL A 28 5.01 -5.51 19.74
CA VAL A 28 5.32 -6.19 20.98
C VAL A 28 4.97 -5.26 22.14
N LYS A 29 4.31 -5.79 23.15
CA LYS A 29 4.08 -5.06 24.40
C LYS A 29 5.26 -5.27 25.32
N GLU A 30 6.09 -4.27 25.45
CA GLU A 30 7.43 -4.36 26.02
C GLU A 30 7.41 -4.62 27.53
N GLU A 31 6.43 -4.07 28.24
CA GLU A 31 6.25 -4.35 29.65
C GLU A 31 6.00 -5.86 29.91
N ASP A 32 5.22 -6.51 29.05
CA ASP A 32 4.94 -7.94 29.16
C ASP A 32 6.21 -8.77 28.81
N VAL A 33 7.04 -8.27 27.87
CA VAL A 33 8.36 -8.88 27.59
C VAL A 33 9.27 -8.81 28.80
N LEU A 34 9.35 -7.66 29.48
CA LEU A 34 10.17 -7.51 30.68
C LEU A 34 9.72 -8.46 31.81
N VAL A 35 8.42 -8.66 31.97
CA VAL A 35 7.87 -9.67 32.88
C VAL A 35 8.30 -11.07 32.45
N GLY A 36 8.19 -11.38 31.15
CA GLY A 36 8.61 -12.67 30.59
C GLY A 36 10.11 -12.96 30.74
N LEU A 37 10.95 -11.95 30.66
CA LEU A 37 12.39 -12.07 30.94
C LEU A 37 12.66 -12.37 32.43
N LYS A 38 12.01 -11.64 33.33
CA LYS A 38 12.19 -11.82 34.80
C LYS A 38 11.77 -13.20 35.30
N ASN A 39 10.69 -13.76 34.75
CA ASN A 39 10.16 -15.06 35.15
C ASN A 39 10.75 -16.26 34.34
N GLY A 40 11.68 -16.01 33.43
CA GLY A 40 12.35 -17.03 32.61
C GLY A 40 11.52 -17.58 31.44
N LYS A 41 10.32 -17.05 31.20
CA LYS A 41 9.51 -17.43 30.03
C LYS A 41 10.19 -17.00 28.72
N ILE A 42 10.82 -15.84 28.73
CA ILE A 42 11.66 -15.33 27.66
C ILE A 42 13.12 -15.37 28.14
N ARG A 43 14.01 -16.01 27.38
CA ARG A 43 15.45 -16.03 27.68
C ARG A 43 16.17 -14.79 27.16
N ARG A 44 15.77 -14.30 25.99
CA ARG A 44 16.31 -13.09 25.36
C ARG A 44 15.22 -12.41 24.51
N TYR A 45 15.23 -11.10 24.52
CA TYR A 45 14.51 -10.27 23.58
C TYR A 45 15.49 -9.50 22.70
N VAL A 46 15.37 -9.62 21.39
CA VAL A 46 16.25 -8.93 20.42
C VAL A 46 15.39 -8.06 19.54
N SER A 47 15.71 -6.77 19.44
CA SER A 47 14.97 -5.83 18.61
C SER A 47 15.90 -4.81 17.95
N ASP A 48 15.56 -4.37 16.75
CA ASP A 48 16.19 -3.23 16.08
C ASP A 48 15.36 -1.93 16.22
N PHE A 49 14.46 -1.91 17.21
CA PHE A 49 13.71 -0.71 17.59
C PHE A 49 14.14 -0.24 18.98
N PRO A 50 15.18 0.62 19.06
CA PRO A 50 15.63 1.16 20.35
C PRO A 50 14.52 2.04 20.98
N ASN A 51 14.16 1.71 22.21
CA ASN A 51 13.21 2.47 23.01
C ASN A 51 13.61 2.49 24.48
N PRO A 52 13.09 3.45 25.29
CA PRO A 52 13.47 3.60 26.70
C PRO A 52 13.10 2.41 27.59
N THR A 53 12.08 1.64 27.21
CA THR A 53 11.56 0.52 28.04
C THR A 53 12.49 -0.67 28.02
N THR A 54 13.05 -1.01 26.87
CA THR A 54 13.87 -2.22 26.67
C THR A 54 15.37 -1.93 26.61
N ALA A 55 15.77 -0.69 26.29
CA ALA A 55 17.19 -0.33 26.22
C ALA A 55 17.87 -0.44 27.60
N GLY A 56 18.97 -1.18 27.63
CA GLY A 56 19.75 -1.40 28.86
C GLY A 56 19.15 -2.38 29.87
N GLN A 57 18.01 -3.01 29.57
CA GLN A 57 17.40 -4.02 30.43
C GLN A 57 18.12 -5.36 30.26
N GLU A 58 18.25 -6.08 31.37
CA GLU A 58 18.85 -7.42 31.38
C GLU A 58 18.04 -8.38 30.48
N GLY A 59 18.72 -9.10 29.61
CA GLY A 59 18.07 -10.01 28.68
C GLY A 59 17.59 -9.36 27.38
N CYS A 60 17.59 -8.02 27.28
CA CYS A 60 17.33 -7.29 26.05
C CYS A 60 18.61 -7.02 25.27
N ILE A 61 18.55 -7.24 23.95
CA ILE A 61 19.59 -6.87 22.98
C ILE A 61 18.92 -5.93 21.98
N VAL A 62 19.34 -4.68 22.03
CA VAL A 62 18.79 -3.64 21.13
C VAL A 62 19.89 -3.21 20.18
N ILE A 63 19.61 -3.26 18.87
CA ILE A 63 20.51 -2.87 17.81
C ILE A 63 19.92 -1.74 16.97
N PRO A 64 20.72 -0.99 16.23
CA PRO A 64 20.21 0.03 15.30
C PRO A 64 19.38 -0.59 14.18
N HIS A 65 18.33 0.12 13.72
CA HIS A 65 17.47 -0.30 12.63
C HIS A 65 18.13 -0.03 11.27
N LEU A 66 19.07 -0.87 10.88
CA LEU A 66 19.92 -0.70 9.68
C LEU A 66 19.68 -1.76 8.59
N GLY A 67 18.62 -2.56 8.69
CA GLY A 67 18.37 -3.68 7.77
C GLY A 67 18.20 -3.27 6.30
N ALA A 68 17.77 -2.05 6.02
CA ALA A 68 17.63 -1.48 4.68
C ALA A 68 18.65 -0.36 4.38
N SER A 69 19.56 -0.06 5.30
CA SER A 69 20.52 1.05 5.19
C SER A 69 21.86 0.58 4.65
N THR A 70 21.86 -0.13 3.54
CA THR A 70 23.05 -0.43 2.76
C THR A 70 23.04 0.42 1.49
N GLU A 71 24.21 0.79 0.97
CA GLU A 71 24.34 1.58 -0.26
C GLU A 71 23.52 0.97 -1.43
N GLU A 72 23.63 -0.35 -1.61
CA GLU A 72 22.84 -1.06 -2.63
C GLU A 72 21.33 -0.95 -2.38
N SER A 73 20.87 -1.06 -1.13
CA SER A 73 19.46 -1.01 -0.79
C SER A 73 18.89 0.39 -1.00
N GLU A 74 19.62 1.43 -0.59
CA GLU A 74 19.22 2.83 -0.77
C GLU A 74 19.13 3.19 -2.25
N ASP A 75 20.13 2.80 -3.05
CA ASP A 75 20.14 2.98 -4.50
C ASP A 75 18.96 2.28 -5.19
N ASN A 76 18.70 1.03 -4.82
CA ASN A 76 17.61 0.25 -5.40
C ASN A 76 16.24 0.83 -5.00
N CYS A 77 16.06 1.26 -3.76
CA CYS A 77 14.84 1.93 -3.30
C CYS A 77 14.59 3.23 -4.07
N ALA A 78 15.61 4.06 -4.25
CA ALA A 78 15.52 5.31 -4.99
C ALA A 78 15.14 5.06 -6.47
N LYS A 79 15.82 4.14 -7.14
CA LYS A 79 15.55 3.77 -8.54
C LYS A 79 14.13 3.21 -8.70
N MET A 80 13.69 2.38 -7.77
CA MET A 80 12.36 1.78 -7.79
C MET A 80 11.27 2.82 -7.57
N ALA A 81 11.43 3.71 -6.59
CA ALA A 81 10.48 4.79 -6.32
C ALA A 81 10.32 5.74 -7.51
N VAL A 82 11.43 6.14 -8.13
CA VAL A 82 11.41 6.99 -9.34
C VAL A 82 10.70 6.29 -10.48
N LYS A 83 11.02 5.02 -10.75
CA LYS A 83 10.39 4.24 -11.81
C LYS A 83 8.88 4.08 -11.62
N GLU A 84 8.44 3.79 -10.39
CA GLU A 84 7.02 3.67 -10.06
C GLU A 84 6.30 5.02 -10.22
N MET A 85 6.91 6.10 -9.78
CA MET A 85 6.35 7.45 -9.95
C MET A 85 6.25 7.85 -11.42
N MET A 86 7.27 7.62 -12.22
CA MET A 86 7.24 7.87 -13.67
C MET A 86 6.13 7.07 -14.34
N ASN A 87 6.05 5.76 -14.07
CA ASN A 87 4.99 4.91 -14.63
C ASN A 87 3.60 5.38 -14.22
N TYR A 88 3.43 5.83 -12.98
CA TYR A 88 2.16 6.40 -12.54
C TYR A 88 1.85 7.73 -13.26
N LEU A 89 2.82 8.61 -13.37
CA LEU A 89 2.62 9.93 -13.99
C LEU A 89 2.38 9.84 -15.49
N GLU A 90 3.13 9.00 -16.19
CA GLU A 90 3.12 8.90 -17.64
C GLU A 90 2.07 7.92 -18.17
N ASN A 91 1.84 6.81 -17.46
CA ASN A 91 1.00 5.71 -17.94
C ASN A 91 -0.23 5.43 -17.04
N GLY A 92 -0.35 6.05 -15.88
CA GLY A 92 -1.41 5.74 -14.91
C GLY A 92 -1.20 4.41 -14.17
N THR A 93 -0.06 3.75 -14.35
CA THR A 93 0.22 2.45 -13.74
C THR A 93 0.33 2.58 -12.22
N ILE A 94 -0.40 1.74 -11.48
CA ILE A 94 -0.24 1.58 -10.04
C ILE A 94 0.50 0.27 -9.77
N ALA A 95 1.66 0.36 -9.11
CA ALA A 95 2.45 -0.78 -8.64
C ALA A 95 2.79 -0.60 -7.16
N ASN A 96 2.78 -1.69 -6.40
CA ASN A 96 3.18 -1.75 -4.98
C ASN A 96 2.47 -0.77 -4.04
N SER A 97 1.30 -0.25 -4.43
CA SER A 97 0.54 0.67 -3.60
C SER A 97 -0.01 -0.02 -2.33
N VAL A 98 0.03 0.69 -1.20
CA VAL A 98 -0.49 0.18 0.08
C VAL A 98 -2.02 0.09 0.08
N ASN A 99 -2.71 1.02 -0.58
CA ASN A 99 -4.15 1.19 -0.53
C ASN A 99 -4.88 0.87 -1.83
N TYR A 100 -4.22 0.93 -2.99
CA TYR A 100 -4.82 0.59 -4.28
C TYR A 100 -4.27 -0.73 -4.83
N PRO A 101 -5.04 -1.44 -5.68
CA PRO A 101 -4.56 -2.65 -6.34
C PRO A 101 -3.53 -2.32 -7.41
N ASN A 102 -2.65 -3.27 -7.72
CA ASN A 102 -1.80 -3.16 -8.90
C ASN A 102 -2.66 -3.12 -10.17
N CYS A 103 -2.42 -2.15 -11.01
CA CYS A 103 -3.15 -1.93 -12.25
C CYS A 103 -2.20 -1.37 -13.31
N ASP A 104 -1.97 -2.13 -14.37
CA ASP A 104 -1.03 -1.78 -15.43
C ASP A 104 -1.62 -2.15 -16.79
N MET A 105 -1.75 -1.17 -17.67
CA MET A 105 -2.18 -1.31 -19.07
C MET A 105 -1.04 -1.02 -20.06
N GLY A 106 0.19 -0.92 -19.55
CA GLY A 106 1.36 -0.52 -20.35
C GLY A 106 1.27 0.93 -20.84
N VAL A 107 2.12 1.26 -21.80
CA VAL A 107 2.15 2.59 -22.44
C VAL A 107 0.88 2.81 -23.24
N CYS A 108 0.24 3.96 -23.07
CA CYS A 108 -0.96 4.31 -23.84
C CYS A 108 -0.60 4.66 -25.28
N THR A 109 -1.07 3.85 -26.23
CA THR A 109 -0.91 4.08 -27.68
C THR A 109 -2.09 4.84 -28.29
N GLN A 110 -3.19 5.00 -27.56
CA GLN A 110 -4.40 5.67 -28.00
C GLN A 110 -4.31 7.19 -27.85
N ALA A 111 -5.33 7.91 -28.35
CA ALA A 111 -5.40 9.37 -28.27
C ALA A 111 -5.56 9.89 -26.84
N GLY A 112 -6.21 9.11 -25.96
CA GLY A 112 -6.38 9.47 -24.57
C GLY A 112 -6.40 8.29 -23.63
N ARG A 113 -5.96 8.51 -22.37
CA ARG A 113 -6.11 7.60 -21.24
C ARG A 113 -6.65 8.36 -20.06
N ILE A 114 -7.69 7.81 -19.44
CA ILE A 114 -8.32 8.33 -18.23
C ILE A 114 -8.15 7.33 -17.12
N ALA A 115 -7.78 7.81 -15.94
CA ALA A 115 -7.69 7.05 -14.72
C ALA A 115 -8.72 7.53 -13.70
N ILE A 116 -9.51 6.62 -13.15
CA ILE A 116 -10.62 6.90 -12.25
C ILE A 116 -10.41 6.17 -10.93
N PHE A 117 -10.34 6.92 -9.85
CA PHE A 117 -10.31 6.42 -8.47
C PHE A 117 -11.74 6.44 -7.92
N HIS A 118 -12.25 5.30 -7.49
CA HIS A 118 -13.65 5.21 -7.07
C HIS A 118 -13.90 4.15 -5.99
N LYS A 119 -15.08 4.18 -5.38
CA LYS A 119 -15.57 3.14 -4.50
C LYS A 119 -15.78 1.84 -5.27
N ASN A 120 -15.47 0.72 -4.63
CA ASN A 120 -15.75 -0.62 -5.17
C ASN A 120 -17.23 -1.00 -4.89
N ILE A 121 -18.16 -0.39 -5.61
CA ILE A 121 -19.59 -0.63 -5.51
C ILE A 121 -20.18 -1.02 -6.87
N ALA A 122 -21.38 -1.61 -6.85
CA ALA A 122 -22.07 -2.02 -8.06
C ALA A 122 -22.35 -0.83 -9.01
N ASN A 123 -22.46 -1.11 -10.29
CA ASN A 123 -22.85 -0.17 -11.34
C ASN A 123 -21.83 0.92 -11.71
N MET A 124 -20.63 0.95 -11.11
CA MET A 124 -19.62 1.98 -11.46
C MET A 124 -19.17 1.86 -12.92
N ILE A 125 -18.82 0.67 -13.36
CA ILE A 125 -18.35 0.42 -14.74
C ILE A 125 -19.42 0.80 -15.76
N THR A 126 -20.69 0.46 -15.51
CA THR A 126 -21.80 0.80 -16.40
C THR A 126 -21.95 2.31 -16.56
N GLN A 127 -21.83 3.08 -15.47
CA GLN A 127 -21.90 4.53 -15.51
C GLN A 127 -20.72 5.13 -16.29
N PHE A 128 -19.50 4.60 -16.10
CA PHE A 128 -18.34 5.06 -16.86
C PHE A 128 -18.50 4.80 -18.35
N THR A 129 -18.87 3.58 -18.75
CA THR A 129 -19.04 3.23 -20.17
C THR A 129 -20.20 3.97 -20.81
N ALA A 130 -21.29 4.22 -20.09
CA ALA A 130 -22.42 5.05 -20.57
C ALA A 130 -21.96 6.48 -20.87
N CYS A 131 -21.16 7.08 -19.97
CA CYS A 131 -20.65 8.44 -20.15
C CYS A 131 -19.86 8.58 -21.48
N PHE A 132 -19.05 7.61 -21.86
CA PHE A 132 -18.35 7.62 -23.15
C PHE A 132 -19.28 7.33 -24.32
N GLY A 133 -20.14 6.31 -24.21
CA GLY A 133 -21.07 5.91 -25.28
C GLY A 133 -22.06 7.00 -25.66
N GLU A 134 -22.63 7.71 -24.69
CA GLU A 134 -23.53 8.85 -24.93
C GLU A 134 -22.86 10.02 -25.65
N ASN A 135 -21.54 10.13 -25.54
CA ASN A 135 -20.75 11.15 -26.22
C ASN A 135 -20.09 10.63 -27.52
N GLY A 136 -20.47 9.43 -27.98
CA GLY A 136 -19.94 8.84 -29.22
C GLY A 136 -18.44 8.52 -29.17
N ILE A 137 -17.87 8.35 -27.99
CA ILE A 137 -16.43 8.03 -27.81
C ILE A 137 -16.27 6.53 -27.66
N ASN A 138 -15.45 5.95 -28.53
CA ASN A 138 -15.12 4.54 -28.47
C ASN A 138 -14.03 4.26 -27.43
N ILE A 139 -14.27 3.22 -26.61
CA ILE A 139 -13.30 2.70 -25.63
C ILE A 139 -12.49 1.61 -26.32
N SER A 140 -11.19 1.84 -26.47
CA SER A 140 -10.26 0.88 -27.10
C SER A 140 -9.79 -0.21 -26.11
N ASN A 141 -9.60 0.18 -24.85
CA ASN A 141 -9.17 -0.76 -23.81
C ASN A 141 -9.63 -0.25 -22.44
N MET A 142 -9.90 -1.16 -21.52
CA MET A 142 -10.30 -0.83 -20.15
C MET A 142 -9.82 -1.88 -19.17
N MET A 143 -9.33 -1.42 -18.03
CA MET A 143 -8.97 -2.27 -16.91
C MET A 143 -9.54 -1.70 -15.61
N ASN A 144 -10.27 -2.53 -14.87
CA ASN A 144 -10.73 -2.21 -13.53
C ASN A 144 -10.13 -3.21 -12.53
N LYS A 145 -9.55 -2.72 -11.46
CA LYS A 145 -9.03 -3.51 -10.36
C LYS A 145 -9.56 -2.96 -9.04
N SER A 146 -9.90 -3.85 -8.12
CA SER A 146 -10.40 -3.48 -6.80
C SER A 146 -9.56 -4.07 -5.67
N ARG A 147 -9.55 -3.37 -4.53
CA ARG A 147 -8.95 -3.82 -3.28
C ARG A 147 -9.81 -3.34 -2.11
N GLY A 148 -10.56 -4.26 -1.50
CA GLY A 148 -11.51 -3.90 -0.45
C GLY A 148 -12.56 -2.92 -0.95
N GLU A 149 -12.66 -1.76 -0.32
CA GLU A 149 -13.68 -0.75 -0.60
C GLU A 149 -13.32 0.22 -1.74
N VAL A 150 -12.12 0.13 -2.28
CA VAL A 150 -11.65 1.03 -3.34
C VAL A 150 -11.37 0.27 -4.63
N ALA A 151 -11.54 0.97 -5.75
CA ALA A 151 -11.21 0.48 -7.07
C ALA A 151 -10.51 1.55 -7.90
N TYR A 152 -9.77 1.09 -8.87
CA TYR A 152 -9.08 1.91 -9.85
C TYR A 152 -9.40 1.41 -11.24
N THR A 153 -9.91 2.30 -12.08
CA THR A 153 -10.23 2.00 -13.48
C THR A 153 -9.38 2.84 -14.40
N MET A 154 -8.73 2.21 -15.37
CA MET A 154 -8.09 2.89 -16.50
C MET A 154 -8.88 2.62 -17.77
N ILE A 155 -9.06 3.65 -18.60
CA ILE A 155 -9.82 3.60 -19.85
C ILE A 155 -9.00 4.29 -20.94
N ASP A 156 -8.71 3.58 -22.02
CA ASP A 156 -8.08 4.11 -23.23
C ASP A 156 -9.18 4.42 -24.26
N VAL A 157 -9.11 5.60 -24.83
CA VAL A 157 -10.11 6.11 -25.77
C VAL A 157 -9.46 6.57 -27.07
N GLU A 158 -10.20 6.41 -28.18
CA GLU A 158 -9.72 6.78 -29.52
C GLU A 158 -9.72 8.29 -29.78
N THR A 159 -10.42 9.06 -28.96
CA THR A 159 -10.49 10.52 -29.04
C THR A 159 -10.02 11.12 -27.72
N ALA A 160 -9.22 12.18 -27.77
CA ALA A 160 -8.76 12.87 -26.57
C ALA A 160 -9.97 13.31 -25.70
N PRO A 161 -9.98 13.01 -24.40
CA PRO A 161 -11.09 13.35 -23.51
C PRO A 161 -11.21 14.86 -23.37
N ASN A 162 -12.43 15.37 -23.50
CA ASN A 162 -12.74 16.79 -23.29
C ASN A 162 -13.11 17.07 -21.83
N ALA A 163 -13.23 18.35 -21.47
CA ALA A 163 -13.53 18.78 -20.10
C ALA A 163 -14.92 18.28 -19.65
N ASP A 164 -15.92 18.29 -20.53
CA ASP A 164 -17.29 17.86 -20.21
C ASP A 164 -17.35 16.41 -19.73
N ILE A 165 -16.64 15.49 -20.41
CA ILE A 165 -16.58 14.09 -20.01
C ILE A 165 -15.89 13.94 -18.65
N ILE A 166 -14.81 14.69 -18.40
CA ILE A 166 -14.09 14.63 -17.13
C ILE A 166 -14.98 15.12 -15.98
N GLU A 167 -15.73 16.20 -16.18
CA GLU A 167 -16.69 16.72 -15.20
C GLU A 167 -17.82 15.73 -14.93
N ARG A 168 -18.40 15.12 -15.97
CA ARG A 168 -19.45 14.10 -15.84
C ARG A 168 -18.97 12.87 -15.10
N LEU A 169 -17.78 12.36 -15.40
CA LEU A 169 -17.18 11.24 -14.68
C LEU A 169 -16.91 11.59 -13.22
N GLN A 170 -16.42 12.81 -12.96
CA GLN A 170 -16.15 13.28 -11.60
C GLN A 170 -17.43 13.47 -10.77
N ALA A 171 -18.55 13.77 -11.41
CA ALA A 171 -19.87 13.94 -10.77
C ALA A 171 -20.55 12.62 -10.39
N ILE A 172 -20.06 11.47 -10.87
CA ILE A 172 -20.64 10.16 -10.54
C ILE A 172 -20.42 9.87 -9.04
N GLU A 173 -21.51 9.57 -8.34
CA GLU A 173 -21.45 9.21 -6.93
C GLU A 173 -20.51 8.01 -6.70
N GLY A 174 -19.57 8.17 -5.76
CA GLY A 174 -18.56 7.16 -5.47
C GLY A 174 -17.25 7.35 -6.22
N VAL A 175 -17.14 8.30 -7.15
CA VAL A 175 -15.88 8.72 -7.76
C VAL A 175 -15.14 9.65 -6.80
N PHE A 176 -13.89 9.33 -6.49
CA PHE A 176 -13.02 10.17 -5.67
C PHE A 176 -12.26 11.17 -6.53
N ARG A 177 -11.75 10.70 -7.66
CA ARG A 177 -10.93 11.51 -8.55
C ARG A 177 -10.89 10.94 -9.96
N VAL A 178 -10.96 11.82 -10.94
CA VAL A 178 -10.66 11.53 -12.34
C VAL A 178 -9.36 12.23 -12.72
N ARG A 179 -8.49 11.52 -13.43
CA ARG A 179 -7.23 12.05 -13.93
C ARG A 179 -7.08 11.72 -15.40
N VAL A 180 -6.81 12.74 -16.21
CA VAL A 180 -6.34 12.55 -17.58
C VAL A 180 -4.85 12.20 -17.50
N VAL A 181 -4.47 11.05 -18.02
CA VAL A 181 -3.09 10.56 -18.06
C VAL A 181 -2.45 11.00 -19.38
N LYS A 182 -3.22 10.92 -20.48
CA LYS A 182 -2.80 11.33 -21.82
C LYS A 182 -3.98 11.95 -22.56
#